data_b335a858cf501a6778c9281bb1e23e94
#
_entry.id   b335a858cf501a6778c9281bb1e23e94
#
_cell.length_a   1.000
_cell.length_b   1.000
_cell.length_c   1.000
_cell.angle_alpha   90.00
_cell.angle_beta   90.00
_cell.angle_gamma   90.00
#
_symmetry.space_group_name_H-M   'P 1'
#
loop_
_entity.id
_entity.type
_entity.pdbx_description
1 polymer ?
#
loop_
_entity_poly.entity_id
_entity_poly.type
_entity_poly.pdbx_seq_one_letter_code
_entity_poly.pdbx_strand_id
1 'polypeptide(L)'
;GAMALQVTWIFNSYELIRNDIQKESYATIEKALEEEGNIRFDRTPKGTEILSGPTNDTIPPMAYFYQSLTKMGYPMSLHNLDSITSELLLKNELGDQYYIYIMNPRTGKIFHEIGTRKAPSFMAVKPKYFPIRSDYTQVVQLVLTNPYQTFLKRMGLLLAGTFIIMLLVIVCIGHQVRFISRFEKIFQIREDFSYAMIHDMKTPLTTIIMALK
;
A
#
# COMPACT_ATOMS: atom_id res chain seq x y z
N GLY A 1 13.92 -3.96 -19.19
CA GLY A 1 14.75 -2.96 -18.62
C GLY A 1 14.05 -2.04 -17.61
N ALA A 2 14.26 -0.73 -17.70
CA ALA A 2 13.84 0.26 -16.69
C ALA A 2 12.35 0.26 -16.36
N MET A 3 11.46 0.10 -17.34
CA MET A 3 10.00 0.01 -17.12
C MET A 3 9.62 -1.19 -16.24
N ALA A 4 10.23 -2.35 -16.45
CA ALA A 4 9.93 -3.53 -15.63
C ALA A 4 10.35 -3.31 -14.18
N LEU A 5 11.50 -2.68 -13.95
CA LEU A 5 11.95 -2.31 -12.61
C LEU A 5 11.00 -1.32 -11.92
N GLN A 6 10.49 -0.32 -12.66
CA GLN A 6 9.54 0.64 -12.11
C GLN A 6 8.21 -0.02 -11.71
N VAL A 7 7.68 -0.91 -12.56
CA VAL A 7 6.45 -1.67 -12.24
C VAL A 7 6.64 -2.53 -10.99
N THR A 8 7.77 -3.26 -10.91
CA THR A 8 8.09 -4.08 -9.74
C THR A 8 8.21 -3.21 -8.49
N TRP A 9 8.85 -2.04 -8.60
CA TRP A 9 9.01 -1.13 -7.47
C TRP A 9 7.67 -0.55 -6.98
N ILE A 10 6.78 -0.16 -7.89
CA ILE A 10 5.42 0.30 -7.54
C ILE A 10 4.63 -0.80 -6.84
N PHE A 11 4.70 -2.04 -7.36
CA PHE A 11 4.02 -3.19 -6.76
C PHE A 11 4.54 -3.48 -5.35
N ASN A 12 5.86 -3.51 -5.17
CA ASN A 12 6.47 -3.72 -3.85
C ASN A 12 6.11 -2.60 -2.86
N SER A 13 6.07 -1.35 -3.33
CA SER A 13 5.66 -0.20 -2.51
C SER A 13 4.19 -0.30 -2.10
N TYR A 14 3.31 -0.74 -3.00
CA TYR A 14 1.91 -1.00 -2.69
C TYR A 14 1.75 -2.08 -1.61
N GLU A 15 2.43 -3.21 -1.75
CA GLU A 15 2.39 -4.30 -0.76
C GLU A 15 2.91 -3.84 0.61
N LEU A 16 3.98 -3.06 0.63
CA LEU A 16 4.55 -2.52 1.87
C LEU A 16 3.56 -1.59 2.58
N ILE A 17 2.96 -0.64 1.86
CA ILE A 17 1.96 0.28 2.41
C ILE A 17 0.71 -0.47 2.86
N ARG A 18 0.27 -1.49 2.10
CA ARG A 18 -0.85 -2.34 2.48
C ARG A 18 -0.59 -3.06 3.80
N ASN A 19 0.61 -3.62 3.97
CA ASN A 19 1.01 -4.28 5.20
C ASN A 19 1.08 -3.30 6.39
N ASP A 20 1.53 -2.06 6.16
CA ASP A 20 1.54 -1.02 7.19
C ASP A 20 0.11 -0.66 7.60
N ILE A 21 -0.79 -0.44 6.65
CA ILE A 21 -2.21 -0.18 6.94
C ILE A 21 -2.84 -1.35 7.71
N GLN A 22 -2.49 -2.60 7.38
CA GLN A 22 -2.96 -3.78 8.13
C GLN A 22 -2.48 -3.77 9.58
N LYS A 23 -1.21 -3.48 9.82
CA LYS A 23 -0.63 -3.40 11.17
C LYS A 23 -1.26 -2.26 11.98
N GLU A 24 -1.40 -1.08 11.39
CA GLU A 24 -2.00 0.06 12.05
C GLU A 24 -3.49 -0.16 12.34
N SER A 25 -4.21 -0.81 11.43
CA SER A 25 -5.62 -1.16 11.64
C SER A 25 -5.78 -2.18 12.77
N TYR A 26 -4.84 -3.15 12.87
CA TYR A 26 -4.82 -4.10 13.97
C TYR A 26 -4.54 -3.40 15.31
N ALA A 27 -3.54 -2.54 15.36
CA ALA A 27 -3.23 -1.75 16.56
C ALA A 27 -4.38 -0.80 16.95
N THR A 28 -5.09 -0.26 15.97
CA THR A 28 -6.26 0.62 16.20
C THR A 28 -7.40 -0.13 16.86
N ILE A 29 -7.77 -1.34 16.38
CA ILE A 29 -8.82 -2.12 16.99
C ILE A 29 -8.42 -2.67 18.35
N GLU A 30 -7.15 -3.05 18.54
CA GLU A 30 -6.61 -3.46 19.84
C GLU A 30 -6.78 -2.35 20.87
N LYS A 31 -6.37 -1.12 20.52
CA LYS A 31 -6.51 0.05 21.37
C LYS A 31 -7.99 0.40 21.65
N ALA A 32 -8.85 0.31 20.64
CA ALA A 32 -10.28 0.55 20.81
C ALA A 32 -10.93 -0.45 21.78
N LEU A 33 -10.53 -1.72 21.70
CA LEU A 33 -10.99 -2.75 22.63
C LEU A 33 -10.46 -2.51 24.04
N GLU A 34 -9.21 -2.06 24.19
CA GLU A 34 -8.61 -1.71 25.47
C GLU A 34 -9.38 -0.55 26.13
N GLU A 35 -9.64 0.53 25.42
CA GLU A 35 -10.37 1.69 25.91
C GLU A 35 -11.83 1.31 26.29
N GLU A 36 -12.51 0.53 25.45
CA GLU A 36 -13.85 0.03 25.73
C GLU A 36 -13.85 -0.89 26.95
N GLY A 37 -12.84 -1.76 27.06
CA GLY A 37 -12.65 -2.62 28.23
C GLY A 37 -12.43 -1.82 29.52
N ASN A 38 -11.64 -0.77 29.49
CA ASN A 38 -11.40 0.11 30.64
C ASN A 38 -12.70 0.84 31.07
N ILE A 39 -13.50 1.34 30.12
CA ILE A 39 -14.82 1.94 30.44
C ILE A 39 -15.73 0.94 31.15
N ARG A 40 -15.71 -0.33 30.76
CA ARG A 40 -16.49 -1.38 31.46
C ARG A 40 -15.91 -1.67 32.82
N PHE A 41 -14.59 -1.73 32.94
CA PHE A 41 -13.90 -1.98 34.20
C PHE A 41 -14.19 -0.90 35.24
N ASP A 42 -14.20 0.35 34.87
CA ASP A 42 -14.50 1.48 35.76
C ASP A 42 -15.95 1.39 36.36
N ARG A 43 -16.81 0.64 35.73
CA ARG A 43 -18.19 0.36 36.23
C ARG A 43 -18.27 -0.82 37.22
N THR A 44 -17.17 -1.57 37.37
CA THR A 44 -17.13 -2.69 38.32
C THR A 44 -16.92 -2.19 39.74
N PRO A 45 -17.40 -2.93 40.77
CA PRO A 45 -17.14 -2.58 42.17
C PRO A 45 -15.63 -2.52 42.48
N LYS A 46 -15.24 -1.56 43.31
CA LYS A 46 -13.83 -1.44 43.72
C LYS A 46 -13.36 -2.69 44.45
N GLY A 47 -12.21 -3.22 44.06
CA GLY A 47 -11.65 -4.45 44.61
C GLY A 47 -11.99 -5.72 43.84
N THR A 48 -12.65 -5.61 42.69
CA THR A 48 -12.92 -6.76 41.81
C THR A 48 -11.61 -7.34 41.25
N GLU A 49 -11.32 -8.59 41.61
CA GLU A 49 -10.19 -9.32 41.03
C GLU A 49 -10.53 -9.77 39.62
N ILE A 50 -9.68 -9.39 38.67
CA ILE A 50 -9.83 -9.85 37.31
C ILE A 50 -8.81 -10.94 37.02
N LEU A 51 -9.29 -12.05 36.47
CA LEU A 51 -8.45 -13.15 36.02
C LEU A 51 -7.62 -12.70 34.82
N SER A 52 -6.31 -12.50 35.02
CA SER A 52 -5.35 -12.48 33.93
C SER A 52 -4.96 -13.92 33.61
N GLY A 53 -5.06 -14.29 32.35
CA GLY A 53 -4.67 -15.63 31.91
C GLY A 53 -3.18 -15.76 31.66
N PRO A 54 -2.69 -16.99 31.50
CA PRO A 54 -1.32 -17.24 31.07
C PRO A 54 -1.08 -16.60 29.69
N THR A 55 0.08 -16.01 29.54
CA THR A 55 0.50 -15.44 28.24
C THR A 55 0.87 -16.60 27.31
N ASN A 56 -0.03 -16.97 26.41
CA ASN A 56 0.25 -17.90 25.30
C ASN A 56 0.40 -17.08 24.02
N ASP A 57 1.34 -17.48 23.14
CA ASP A 57 1.60 -16.82 21.86
C ASP A 57 0.36 -16.67 20.95
N THR A 58 -0.67 -17.47 21.21
CA THR A 58 -1.90 -17.54 20.41
C THR A 58 -3.04 -16.68 20.97
N ILE A 59 -3.10 -16.44 22.28
CA ILE A 59 -4.19 -15.76 22.96
C ILE A 59 -3.64 -14.60 23.77
N PRO A 60 -3.94 -13.35 23.39
CA PRO A 60 -3.52 -12.19 24.18
C PRO A 60 -4.09 -12.23 25.61
N PRO A 61 -3.33 -11.81 26.63
CA PRO A 61 -3.83 -11.75 28.01
C PRO A 61 -5.13 -10.95 28.15
N MET A 62 -5.32 -9.95 27.30
CA MET A 62 -6.54 -9.12 27.27
C MET A 62 -7.81 -9.90 26.92
N ALA A 63 -7.71 -11.04 26.21
CA ALA A 63 -8.88 -11.86 25.92
C ALA A 63 -9.51 -12.44 27.21
N TYR A 64 -8.71 -12.79 28.19
CA TYR A 64 -9.19 -13.22 29.52
C TYR A 64 -9.87 -12.08 30.28
N PHE A 65 -9.32 -10.89 30.18
CA PHE A 65 -9.88 -9.67 30.76
C PHE A 65 -11.29 -9.39 30.19
N TYR A 66 -11.45 -9.36 28.88
CA TYR A 66 -12.74 -9.12 28.23
C TYR A 66 -13.75 -10.21 28.56
N GLN A 67 -13.31 -11.47 28.63
CA GLN A 67 -14.17 -12.60 29.01
C GLN A 67 -14.61 -12.50 30.46
N SER A 68 -13.73 -12.08 31.37
CA SER A 68 -14.05 -11.91 32.80
C SER A 68 -15.09 -10.82 32.99
N LEU A 69 -14.94 -9.67 32.36
CA LEU A 69 -15.92 -8.60 32.41
C LEU A 69 -17.28 -9.04 31.89
N THR A 70 -17.32 -9.80 30.81
CA THR A 70 -18.59 -10.33 30.27
C THR A 70 -19.25 -11.31 31.19
N LYS A 71 -18.48 -12.20 31.87
CA LYS A 71 -19.01 -13.16 32.87
C LYS A 71 -19.55 -12.47 34.12
N MET A 72 -18.99 -11.30 34.48
CA MET A 72 -19.45 -10.49 35.59
C MET A 72 -20.73 -9.66 35.30
N GLY A 73 -21.28 -9.79 34.06
CA GLY A 73 -22.47 -9.05 33.68
C GLY A 73 -22.24 -7.71 33.02
N TYR A 74 -20.98 -7.42 32.65
CA TYR A 74 -20.60 -6.25 31.89
C TYR A 74 -20.28 -6.61 30.42
N PRO A 75 -21.29 -6.81 29.56
CA PRO A 75 -21.08 -7.16 28.15
C PRO A 75 -20.44 -6.00 27.39
N MET A 76 -19.77 -6.32 26.29
CA MET A 76 -19.16 -5.33 25.40
C MET A 76 -20.24 -4.41 24.83
N SER A 77 -19.96 -3.10 24.90
CA SER A 77 -20.84 -2.09 24.31
C SER A 77 -20.40 -1.86 22.85
N LEU A 78 -21.23 -2.34 21.92
CA LEU A 78 -20.97 -2.17 20.48
C LEU A 78 -20.95 -0.70 20.07
N HIS A 79 -21.79 0.12 20.69
CA HIS A 79 -21.83 1.57 20.42
C HIS A 79 -20.56 2.28 20.87
N ASN A 80 -20.05 1.96 22.07
CA ASN A 80 -18.78 2.55 22.54
C ASN A 80 -17.63 2.10 21.66
N LEU A 81 -17.57 0.81 21.30
CA LEU A 81 -16.53 0.28 20.44
C LEU A 81 -16.53 0.96 19.07
N ASP A 82 -17.69 1.20 18.46
CA ASP A 82 -17.85 1.90 17.20
C ASP A 82 -17.36 3.34 17.30
N SER A 83 -17.80 4.07 18.33
CA SER A 83 -17.41 5.47 18.54
C SER A 83 -15.89 5.62 18.73
N ILE A 84 -15.29 4.81 19.60
CA ILE A 84 -13.85 4.82 19.87
C ILE A 84 -13.07 4.45 18.61
N THR A 85 -13.50 3.41 17.89
CA THR A 85 -12.84 2.98 16.66
C THR A 85 -12.89 4.06 15.60
N SER A 86 -14.03 4.71 15.41
CA SER A 86 -14.21 5.82 14.47
C SER A 86 -13.24 6.97 14.78
N GLU A 87 -13.14 7.37 16.03
CA GLU A 87 -12.23 8.43 16.46
C GLU A 87 -10.76 8.06 16.22
N LEU A 88 -10.36 6.86 16.59
CA LEU A 88 -9.00 6.37 16.41
C LEU A 88 -8.62 6.22 14.91
N LEU A 89 -9.55 5.77 14.06
CA LEU A 89 -9.33 5.67 12.62
C LEU A 89 -9.11 7.05 11.99
N LEU A 90 -9.90 8.05 12.38
CA LEU A 90 -9.73 9.43 11.92
C LEU A 90 -8.39 10.01 12.39
N LYS A 91 -8.04 9.80 13.67
CA LYS A 91 -6.77 10.25 14.25
C LYS A 91 -5.56 9.64 13.55
N ASN A 92 -5.63 8.36 13.18
CA ASN A 92 -4.57 7.63 12.49
C ASN A 92 -4.61 7.78 10.96
N GLU A 93 -5.51 8.63 10.43
CA GLU A 93 -5.68 8.85 8.98
C GLU A 93 -5.95 7.56 8.18
N LEU A 94 -6.60 6.56 8.79
CA LEU A 94 -6.92 5.29 8.16
C LEU A 94 -8.24 5.29 7.36
N GLY A 95 -8.99 6.39 7.43
CA GLY A 95 -10.27 6.59 6.74
C GLY A 95 -11.48 6.37 7.64
N ASP A 96 -12.66 6.67 7.08
CA ASP A 96 -13.94 6.67 7.77
C ASP A 96 -14.86 5.50 7.35
N GLN A 97 -14.41 4.68 6.41
CA GLN A 97 -15.21 3.59 5.84
C GLN A 97 -14.69 2.24 6.33
N TYR A 98 -15.37 1.68 7.31
CA TYR A 98 -14.96 0.44 7.96
C TYR A 98 -16.17 -0.42 8.39
N TYR A 99 -15.87 -1.70 8.67
CA TYR A 99 -16.72 -2.63 9.39
C TYR A 99 -15.96 -3.26 10.54
N ILE A 100 -16.67 -3.48 11.64
CA ILE A 100 -16.21 -4.29 12.74
C ILE A 100 -17.08 -5.54 12.77
N TYR A 101 -16.48 -6.69 12.58
CA TYR A 101 -17.15 -7.98 12.70
C TYR A 101 -16.79 -8.63 14.03
N ILE A 102 -17.81 -9.08 14.74
CA ILE A 102 -17.65 -10.03 15.85
C ILE A 102 -18.11 -11.38 15.33
N MET A 103 -17.20 -12.32 15.20
CA MET A 103 -17.45 -13.58 14.52
C MET A 103 -16.76 -14.76 15.19
N ASN A 104 -17.21 -15.96 14.86
CA ASN A 104 -16.51 -17.17 15.21
C ASN A 104 -15.56 -17.55 14.06
N PRO A 105 -14.23 -17.55 14.29
CA PRO A 105 -13.26 -17.80 13.22
C PRO A 105 -13.28 -19.24 12.68
N ARG A 106 -13.82 -20.20 13.47
CA ARG A 106 -13.90 -21.61 13.06
C ARG A 106 -15.09 -21.89 12.18
N THR A 107 -16.26 -21.27 12.46
CA THR A 107 -17.51 -21.49 11.73
C THR A 107 -17.81 -20.42 10.71
N GLY A 108 -17.10 -19.29 10.75
CA GLY A 108 -17.37 -18.12 9.92
C GLY A 108 -18.68 -17.39 10.31
N LYS A 109 -19.37 -17.82 11.39
CA LYS A 109 -20.62 -17.20 11.82
C LYS A 109 -20.36 -15.81 12.39
N ILE A 110 -21.00 -14.80 11.79
CA ILE A 110 -20.98 -13.42 12.28
C ILE A 110 -22.06 -13.27 13.35
N PHE A 111 -21.68 -12.79 14.52
CA PHE A 111 -22.62 -12.51 15.63
C PHE A 111 -23.11 -11.08 15.56
N HIS A 112 -22.19 -10.14 15.32
CA HIS A 112 -22.50 -8.72 15.23
C HIS A 112 -21.65 -8.07 14.11
N GLU A 113 -22.27 -7.10 13.46
CA GLU A 113 -21.64 -6.27 12.43
C GLU A 113 -21.97 -4.81 12.72
N ILE A 114 -20.95 -3.96 12.75
CA ILE A 114 -21.06 -2.53 13.01
C ILE A 114 -20.19 -1.78 12.01
N GLY A 115 -20.57 -0.57 11.65
CA GLY A 115 -19.78 0.33 10.81
C GLY A 115 -20.54 0.93 9.64
N THR A 116 -19.81 1.52 8.74
CA THR A 116 -20.34 2.23 7.58
C THR A 116 -20.84 1.25 6.52
N ARG A 117 -22.14 1.29 6.19
CA ARG A 117 -22.83 0.37 5.27
C ARG A 117 -22.43 0.53 3.79
N LYS A 118 -21.15 0.46 3.45
CA LYS A 118 -20.69 0.45 2.05
C LYS A 118 -20.03 -0.87 1.73
N ALA A 119 -20.36 -1.47 0.59
CA ALA A 119 -19.75 -2.71 0.12
C ALA A 119 -18.22 -2.58 0.08
N PRO A 120 -17.47 -3.61 0.53
CA PRO A 120 -16.01 -3.57 0.50
C PRO A 120 -15.51 -3.43 -0.94
N SER A 121 -14.62 -2.47 -1.16
CA SER A 121 -13.93 -2.27 -2.42
C SER A 121 -12.92 -3.39 -2.66
N PHE A 122 -12.45 -3.52 -3.89
CA PHE A 122 -11.37 -4.45 -4.21
C PHE A 122 -10.06 -4.14 -3.42
N MET A 123 -9.90 -2.90 -2.96
CA MET A 123 -8.78 -2.46 -2.10
C MET A 123 -9.02 -2.66 -0.60
N ALA A 124 -10.10 -3.34 -0.22
CA ALA A 124 -10.41 -3.56 1.19
C ALA A 124 -9.25 -4.23 1.93
N VAL A 125 -8.89 -3.67 3.08
CA VAL A 125 -7.83 -4.17 3.95
C VAL A 125 -8.45 -4.90 5.12
N LYS A 126 -8.08 -6.18 5.28
CA LYS A 126 -8.55 -7.07 6.34
C LYS A 126 -7.37 -7.45 7.23
N PRO A 127 -7.18 -6.80 8.39
CA PRO A 127 -6.17 -7.20 9.34
C PRO A 127 -6.50 -8.56 9.99
N LYS A 128 -5.56 -9.07 10.78
CA LYS A 128 -5.75 -10.29 11.53
C LYS A 128 -6.90 -10.17 12.55
N TYR A 129 -7.46 -11.30 12.93
CA TYR A 129 -8.46 -11.39 13.98
C TYR A 129 -7.88 -11.05 15.35
N PHE A 130 -8.63 -10.31 16.17
CA PHE A 130 -8.29 -10.07 17.57
C PHE A 130 -9.21 -10.93 18.45
N PRO A 131 -8.69 -11.89 19.22
CA PRO A 131 -9.51 -12.74 20.08
C PRO A 131 -10.02 -11.95 21.30
N ILE A 132 -11.31 -12.06 21.55
CA ILE A 132 -11.98 -11.47 22.75
C ILE A 132 -12.41 -12.52 23.77
N ARG A 133 -12.19 -13.81 23.44
CA ARG A 133 -12.39 -14.93 24.35
C ARG A 133 -11.19 -15.86 24.35
N SER A 134 -10.92 -16.42 25.51
CA SER A 134 -9.83 -17.37 25.72
C SER A 134 -9.99 -18.69 24.97
N ASP A 135 -11.21 -19.09 24.64
CA ASP A 135 -11.54 -20.30 23.89
C ASP A 135 -11.52 -20.11 22.36
N TYR A 136 -11.16 -18.89 21.89
CA TYR A 136 -11.14 -18.52 20.47
C TYR A 136 -12.51 -18.66 19.76
N THR A 137 -13.61 -18.70 20.52
CA THR A 137 -14.96 -18.81 19.94
C THR A 137 -15.49 -17.49 19.40
N GLN A 138 -14.94 -16.36 19.88
CA GLN A 138 -15.29 -15.03 19.41
C GLN A 138 -14.03 -14.20 19.18
N VAL A 139 -13.97 -13.60 17.99
CA VAL A 139 -12.91 -12.69 17.57
C VAL A 139 -13.52 -11.42 17.01
N VAL A 140 -12.78 -10.33 17.11
CA VAL A 140 -13.08 -9.05 16.45
C VAL A 140 -12.19 -8.89 15.24
N GLN A 141 -12.75 -8.44 14.12
CA GLN A 141 -12.03 -8.05 12.94
C GLN A 141 -12.48 -6.68 12.46
N LEU A 142 -11.55 -5.77 12.37
CA LEU A 142 -11.75 -4.47 11.70
C LEU A 142 -11.48 -4.64 10.21
N VAL A 143 -12.39 -4.24 9.34
CA VAL A 143 -12.20 -4.25 7.88
C VAL A 143 -12.33 -2.84 7.37
N LEU A 144 -11.26 -2.30 6.81
CA LEU A 144 -11.31 -1.04 6.08
C LEU A 144 -11.83 -1.29 4.67
N THR A 145 -13.00 -0.73 4.35
CA THR A 145 -13.70 -1.04 3.10
C THR A 145 -13.14 -0.28 1.92
N ASN A 146 -12.67 0.93 2.12
CA ASN A 146 -12.17 1.78 1.04
C ASN A 146 -11.02 2.70 1.50
N PRO A 147 -9.84 2.15 1.78
CA PRO A 147 -8.68 2.93 2.24
C PRO A 147 -7.95 3.66 1.09
N TYR A 148 -8.61 3.92 -0.06
CA TYR A 148 -7.95 4.49 -1.23
C TYR A 148 -7.32 5.87 -0.94
N GLN A 149 -7.96 6.71 -0.12
CA GLN A 149 -7.41 8.01 0.26
C GLN A 149 -6.12 7.87 1.07
N THR A 150 -6.08 6.92 1.98
CA THR A 150 -4.89 6.58 2.77
C THR A 150 -3.76 6.10 1.87
N PHE A 151 -4.07 5.20 0.91
CA PHE A 151 -3.11 4.77 -0.10
C PHE A 151 -2.61 5.93 -0.95
N LEU A 152 -3.52 6.78 -1.45
CA LEU A 152 -3.14 7.92 -2.29
C LEU A 152 -2.27 8.93 -1.54
N LYS A 153 -2.58 9.22 -0.29
CA LYS A 153 -1.74 10.08 0.56
C LYS A 153 -0.33 9.51 0.75
N ARG A 154 -0.23 8.23 1.07
CA ARG A 154 1.05 7.56 1.35
C ARG A 154 1.88 7.26 0.10
N MET A 155 1.23 6.91 -1.02
CA MET A 155 1.88 6.63 -2.30
C MET A 155 2.03 7.86 -3.20
N GLY A 156 1.31 8.94 -2.95
CA GLY A 156 1.22 10.08 -3.86
C GLY A 156 2.57 10.68 -4.23
N LEU A 157 3.44 10.89 -3.24
CA LEU A 157 4.79 11.40 -3.47
C LEU A 157 5.64 10.43 -4.32
N LEU A 158 5.53 9.13 -4.04
CA LEU A 158 6.26 8.09 -4.76
C LEU A 158 5.76 7.98 -6.20
N LEU A 159 4.45 8.03 -6.42
CA LEU A 159 3.85 8.00 -7.76
C LEU A 159 4.22 9.26 -8.55
N ALA A 160 4.19 10.44 -7.94
CA ALA A 160 4.62 11.67 -8.58
C ALA A 160 6.10 11.61 -8.97
N GLY A 161 6.97 11.12 -8.10
CA GLY A 161 8.40 10.93 -8.38
C GLY A 161 8.65 9.97 -9.55
N THR A 162 7.97 8.82 -9.57
CA THR A 162 8.08 7.85 -10.69
C THR A 162 7.57 8.43 -12.00
N PHE A 163 6.49 9.20 -11.97
CA PHE A 163 5.95 9.86 -13.16
C PHE A 163 6.94 10.88 -13.74
N ILE A 164 7.57 11.70 -12.88
CA ILE A 164 8.59 12.67 -13.29
C ILE A 164 9.80 11.96 -13.93
N ILE A 165 10.29 10.88 -13.31
CA ILE A 165 11.41 10.10 -13.85
C ILE A 165 11.05 9.50 -15.21
N MET A 166 9.85 8.93 -15.35
CA MET A 166 9.38 8.35 -16.61
C MET A 166 9.31 9.40 -17.71
N LEU A 167 8.82 10.60 -17.42
CA LEU A 167 8.75 11.71 -18.35
C LEU A 167 10.16 12.15 -18.79
N LEU A 168 11.10 12.22 -17.84
CA LEU A 168 12.49 12.56 -18.10
C LEU A 168 13.16 11.53 -19.03
N VAL A 169 12.92 10.24 -18.81
CA VAL A 169 13.42 9.15 -19.69
C VAL A 169 12.87 9.29 -21.11
N ILE A 170 11.56 9.57 -21.26
CA ILE A 170 10.94 9.77 -22.58
C ILE A 170 11.57 10.96 -23.31
N VAL A 171 11.78 12.07 -22.61
CA VAL A 171 12.44 13.26 -23.17
C VAL A 171 13.87 12.95 -23.59
N CYS A 172 14.64 12.24 -22.77
CA CYS A 172 16.00 11.81 -23.09
C CYS A 172 16.05 10.92 -24.34
N ILE A 173 15.15 9.94 -24.44
CA ILE A 173 15.06 9.06 -25.62
C ILE A 173 14.74 9.89 -26.87
N GLY A 174 13.75 10.78 -26.79
CA GLY A 174 13.40 11.66 -27.91
C GLY A 174 14.57 12.57 -28.35
N HIS A 175 15.35 13.07 -27.41
CA HIS A 175 16.56 13.85 -27.71
C HIS A 175 17.63 12.99 -28.37
N GLN A 176 17.88 11.76 -27.89
CA GLN A 176 18.85 10.84 -28.49
C GLN A 176 18.48 10.46 -29.93
N VAL A 177 17.20 10.15 -30.19
CA VAL A 177 16.71 9.83 -31.54
C VAL A 177 16.95 11.01 -32.50
N ARG A 178 16.62 12.24 -32.06
CA ARG A 178 16.87 13.44 -32.86
C ARG A 178 18.38 13.67 -33.12
N PHE A 179 19.19 13.37 -32.13
CA PHE A 179 20.64 13.51 -32.24
C PHE A 179 21.21 12.50 -33.26
N ILE A 180 20.83 11.23 -33.17
CA ILE A 180 21.23 10.17 -34.11
C ILE A 180 20.80 10.54 -35.54
N SER A 181 19.54 10.96 -35.74
CA SER A 181 19.07 11.36 -37.09
C SER A 181 19.83 12.54 -37.68
N ARG A 182 20.36 13.45 -36.86
CA ARG A 182 21.23 14.54 -37.31
C ARG A 182 22.60 14.02 -37.70
N PHE A 183 23.15 13.09 -36.95
CA PHE A 183 24.45 12.46 -37.28
C PHE A 183 24.37 11.68 -38.58
N GLU A 184 23.32 10.90 -38.81
CA GLU A 184 23.13 10.17 -40.08
C GLU A 184 23.13 11.12 -41.28
N LYS A 185 22.43 12.26 -41.20
CA LYS A 185 22.47 13.28 -42.27
C LYS A 185 23.84 13.84 -42.51
N ILE A 186 24.61 14.12 -41.45
CA ILE A 186 25.98 14.62 -41.58
C ILE A 186 26.88 13.56 -42.20
N PHE A 187 26.74 12.31 -41.87
CA PHE A 187 27.46 11.18 -42.45
C PHE A 187 27.16 11.03 -43.95
N GLN A 188 25.90 11.09 -44.36
CA GLN A 188 25.48 11.05 -45.75
C GLN A 188 26.12 12.20 -46.57
N ILE A 189 26.04 13.44 -46.08
CA ILE A 189 26.64 14.60 -46.73
C ILE A 189 28.16 14.41 -46.87
N ARG A 190 28.83 13.84 -45.89
CA ARG A 190 30.26 13.60 -45.90
C ARG A 190 30.64 12.50 -46.89
N GLU A 191 29.84 11.47 -47.00
CA GLU A 191 29.99 10.37 -47.96
C GLU A 191 29.79 10.88 -49.39
N ASP A 192 28.72 11.61 -49.66
CA ASP A 192 28.44 12.22 -50.98
C ASP A 192 29.53 13.18 -51.39
N PHE A 193 30.05 14.00 -50.46
CA PHE A 193 31.18 14.89 -50.73
C PHE A 193 32.46 14.13 -51.06
N SER A 194 32.73 13.03 -50.36
CA SER A 194 33.90 12.18 -50.66
C SER A 194 33.82 11.53 -52.05
N TYR A 195 32.64 11.03 -52.43
CA TYR A 195 32.40 10.47 -53.75
C TYR A 195 32.56 11.52 -54.86
N ALA A 196 32.00 12.71 -54.68
CA ALA A 196 32.15 13.82 -55.62
C ALA A 196 33.61 14.22 -55.79
N MET A 197 34.37 14.36 -54.70
CA MET A 197 35.79 14.71 -54.74
C MET A 197 36.65 13.66 -55.46
N ILE A 198 36.37 12.35 -55.22
CA ILE A 198 37.06 11.25 -55.91
C ILE A 198 36.74 11.29 -57.41
N HIS A 199 35.50 11.55 -57.78
CA HIS A 199 35.10 11.68 -59.18
C HIS A 199 35.82 12.86 -59.89
N ASP A 200 35.84 14.04 -59.26
CA ASP A 200 36.42 15.25 -59.78
C ASP A 200 37.97 15.18 -59.88
N MET A 201 38.64 14.42 -59.01
CA MET A 201 40.06 14.14 -59.04
C MET A 201 40.41 13.10 -60.09
N LYS A 202 39.54 12.21 -60.49
CA LYS A 202 39.76 11.16 -61.51
C LYS A 202 40.04 11.80 -62.91
N THR A 203 39.34 12.88 -63.24
CA THR A 203 39.46 13.55 -64.56
C THR A 203 40.81 14.16 -64.75
N PRO A 204 41.40 15.01 -63.89
CA PRO A 204 42.72 15.55 -64.05
C PRO A 204 43.81 14.48 -63.97
N LEU A 205 43.63 13.44 -63.15
CA LEU A 205 44.59 12.35 -63.03
C LEU A 205 44.65 11.53 -64.32
N THR A 206 43.55 11.28 -64.99
CA THR A 206 43.48 10.60 -66.28
C THR A 206 44.14 11.41 -67.36
N THR A 207 44.00 12.76 -67.36
CA THR A 207 44.64 13.68 -68.30
C THR A 207 46.19 13.70 -68.14
N ILE A 208 46.66 13.70 -66.90
CA ILE A 208 48.10 13.63 -66.61
C ILE A 208 48.70 12.31 -67.05
N ILE A 209 48.01 11.19 -66.81
CA ILE A 209 48.47 9.85 -67.24
C ILE A 209 48.53 9.77 -68.78
N MET A 210 47.57 10.37 -69.49
CA MET A 210 47.57 10.41 -70.94
C MET A 210 48.67 11.31 -71.53
N ALA A 211 49.03 12.38 -70.83
CA ALA A 211 50.12 13.29 -71.30
C ALA A 211 51.54 12.74 -71.06
N LEU A 212 51.64 11.68 -70.21
CA LEU A 212 52.95 11.03 -69.95
C LEU A 212 53.20 9.79 -70.80
N LYS A 213 52.30 9.43 -71.71
CA LYS A 213 52.49 8.40 -72.74
C LYS A 213 52.84 9.03 -74.10
#